data_4c55636541e534e6e12ef0a0d4912031
#
_entry.id   4c55636541e534e6e12ef0a0d4912031
#
_cell.length_a   1.000
_cell.length_b   1.000
_cell.length_c   1.000
_cell.angle_alpha   90.00
_cell.angle_beta   90.00
_cell.angle_gamma   90.00
#
_symmetry.space_group_name_H-M   'P 1'
#
loop_
_entity.id
_entity.type
_entity.pdbx_description
1 polymer ?
#
loop_
_entity_poly.entity_id
_entity_poly.type
_entity_poly.pdbx_seq_one_letter_code
_entity_poly.pdbx_strand_id
1 'polypeptide(L)'
;LSTYGTGAIMAVPAHDTRDWEFAKKFGLPIIEVVKGSTPSNLDEAAFTDVATGTLVNSGFLNGLSVVDAKKKMITWLEENGKGRDKVNYKLRDWVFSRQRYWGEPIPMVHCDKCGWQPLPESSLPLTLPDITDFEPGPDGESPLARHKDWVKTTCPCCGGPATRETDTMPQWAGSSWYFLRYMDPHCKDAIASKEALEYWSPVDWYNGGMEHTTLHLLYSRFWHKFLYDIGAVPSPEPYQKRTAHGMILGLNPHSFVNLPAEEQEKLLKEYGSQKAAEKALEEKYGEMARHPIVKMSKSLGNVINPDEVVDQYGADTMRLYEMFMGDFEQAAPWQTSAIAGCNRFLDRVWALSDKLVEGEGYRPAMETLMHQTIKKVSADIEGLKMNTAIAQLMTLVNA
;
A
#
# COMPACT_ATOMS: atom_id res chain seq x y z
N LEU A 1 -12.91 9.62 -23.24
CA LEU A 1 -13.19 10.74 -22.32
C LEU A 1 -14.71 11.04 -22.15
N SER A 2 -15.56 10.41 -22.93
CA SER A 2 -17.03 10.56 -22.82
C SER A 2 -17.62 10.11 -21.47
N THR A 3 -16.89 9.27 -20.73
CA THR A 3 -17.28 8.74 -19.41
C THR A 3 -16.66 9.50 -18.23
N TYR A 4 -15.92 10.59 -18.50
CA TYR A 4 -15.22 11.34 -17.45
C TYR A 4 -15.79 12.75 -17.29
N GLY A 5 -16.16 13.12 -16.08
CA GLY A 5 -16.68 14.45 -15.74
C GLY A 5 -18.00 14.78 -16.47
N THR A 6 -18.15 16.02 -16.92
CA THR A 6 -19.33 16.52 -17.61
C THR A 6 -19.29 16.33 -19.15
N GLY A 7 -18.22 15.74 -19.68
CA GLY A 7 -17.94 15.67 -21.12
C GLY A 7 -17.37 16.97 -21.70
N ALA A 8 -17.25 18.05 -20.93
CA ALA A 8 -16.55 19.26 -21.36
C ALA A 8 -15.04 19.06 -21.24
N ILE A 9 -14.32 19.39 -22.32
CA ILE A 9 -12.87 19.23 -22.40
C ILE A 9 -12.25 20.60 -22.63
N MET A 10 -11.20 20.91 -21.85
CA MET A 10 -10.32 22.03 -22.09
C MET A 10 -8.97 21.49 -22.55
N ALA A 11 -8.52 21.90 -23.73
CA ALA A 11 -7.21 21.54 -24.28
C ALA A 11 -6.35 22.79 -24.42
N VAL A 12 -5.05 22.65 -24.12
CA VAL A 12 -4.07 23.74 -24.24
C VAL A 12 -2.80 23.23 -24.94
N PRO A 13 -2.84 23.02 -26.26
CA PRO A 13 -1.77 22.37 -27.01
C PRO A 13 -0.40 23.04 -26.85
N ALA A 14 -0.36 24.34 -26.67
CA ALA A 14 0.93 25.04 -26.50
C ALA A 14 1.60 24.75 -25.13
N HIS A 15 0.85 24.26 -24.11
CA HIS A 15 1.30 24.22 -22.72
C HIS A 15 1.03 22.88 -22.01
N ASP A 16 0.48 21.88 -22.69
CA ASP A 16 0.34 20.51 -22.25
C ASP A 16 0.94 19.55 -23.25
N THR A 17 1.84 18.67 -22.82
CA THR A 17 2.59 17.77 -23.71
C THR A 17 1.66 16.83 -24.49
N ARG A 18 0.64 16.27 -23.86
CA ARG A 18 -0.29 15.33 -24.49
C ARG A 18 -1.20 16.05 -25.51
N ASP A 19 -1.67 17.24 -25.13
CA ASP A 19 -2.46 18.06 -26.03
C ASP A 19 -1.64 18.51 -27.27
N TRP A 20 -0.34 18.80 -27.04
CA TRP A 20 0.60 19.15 -28.10
C TRP A 20 0.83 17.98 -29.05
N GLU A 21 1.12 16.79 -28.53
CA GLU A 21 1.29 15.57 -29.35
C GLU A 21 0.04 15.27 -30.16
N PHE A 22 -1.14 15.39 -29.55
CA PHE A 22 -2.42 15.22 -30.22
C PHE A 22 -2.60 16.28 -31.33
N ALA A 23 -2.34 17.55 -31.05
CA ALA A 23 -2.47 18.62 -32.02
C ALA A 23 -1.51 18.43 -33.21
N LYS A 24 -0.26 18.04 -32.96
CA LYS A 24 0.70 17.71 -34.03
C LYS A 24 0.22 16.53 -34.89
N LYS A 25 -0.26 15.46 -34.27
CA LYS A 25 -0.75 14.27 -34.97
C LYS A 25 -1.94 14.56 -35.88
N PHE A 26 -2.83 15.45 -35.47
CA PHE A 26 -4.07 15.76 -36.18
C PHE A 26 -4.04 17.10 -36.93
N GLY A 27 -2.90 17.78 -37.00
CA GLY A 27 -2.74 19.05 -37.70
C GLY A 27 -3.56 20.20 -37.12
N LEU A 28 -3.82 20.19 -35.79
CA LEU A 28 -4.59 21.24 -35.12
C LEU A 28 -3.69 22.46 -34.79
N PRO A 29 -4.27 23.69 -34.70
CA PRO A 29 -3.52 24.87 -34.33
C PRO A 29 -2.89 24.76 -32.93
N ILE A 30 -1.64 25.15 -32.79
CA ILE A 30 -0.94 25.29 -31.53
C ILE A 30 -0.66 26.78 -31.32
N ILE A 31 -1.37 27.38 -30.37
CA ILE A 31 -1.32 28.85 -30.14
C ILE A 31 -0.73 29.08 -28.75
N GLU A 32 0.39 29.81 -28.70
CA GLU A 32 0.99 30.23 -27.42
C GLU A 32 0.01 31.17 -26.69
N VAL A 33 -0.32 30.82 -25.44
CA VAL A 33 -1.20 31.63 -24.57
C VAL A 33 -0.50 32.07 -23.29
N VAL A 34 0.66 31.48 -22.95
CA VAL A 34 1.54 31.93 -21.86
C VAL A 34 2.94 32.10 -22.41
N LYS A 35 3.45 33.35 -22.37
CA LYS A 35 4.82 33.68 -22.72
C LYS A 35 5.68 33.65 -21.46
N GLY A 36 6.62 32.71 -21.39
CA GLY A 36 7.57 32.58 -20.30
C GLY A 36 8.76 33.52 -20.39
N SER A 37 9.69 33.39 -19.45
CA SER A 37 10.97 34.11 -19.45
C SER A 37 11.96 33.59 -20.51
N THR A 38 11.82 32.33 -20.92
CA THR A 38 12.61 31.69 -21.97
C THR A 38 11.81 31.60 -23.28
N PRO A 39 12.42 31.75 -24.44
CA PRO A 39 11.73 31.53 -25.71
C PRO A 39 11.18 30.11 -25.82
N SER A 40 9.94 29.99 -26.26
CA SER A 40 9.31 28.70 -26.57
C SER A 40 9.57 28.30 -28.03
N ASN A 41 9.83 27.02 -28.30
CA ASN A 41 9.83 26.46 -29.65
C ASN A 41 8.68 25.43 -29.76
N LEU A 42 7.48 25.93 -30.05
CA LEU A 42 6.27 25.11 -30.15
C LEU A 42 6.26 24.16 -31.35
N ASP A 43 7.22 24.27 -32.26
CA ASP A 43 7.39 23.30 -33.34
C ASP A 43 8.05 22.01 -32.87
N GLU A 44 8.84 22.07 -31.81
CA GLU A 44 9.57 20.92 -31.24
C GLU A 44 8.90 20.33 -30.01
N ALA A 45 8.34 21.19 -29.11
CA ALA A 45 7.71 20.72 -27.89
C ALA A 45 6.72 21.73 -27.31
N ALA A 46 5.81 21.28 -26.43
CA ALA A 46 4.98 22.14 -25.61
C ALA A 46 5.83 22.94 -24.61
N PHE A 47 5.48 24.20 -24.38
CA PHE A 47 6.06 25.02 -23.33
C PHE A 47 5.31 24.80 -22.00
N THR A 48 5.87 24.01 -21.12
CA THR A 48 5.20 23.55 -19.88
C THR A 48 5.52 24.38 -18.63
N ASP A 49 6.51 25.28 -18.68
CA ASP A 49 6.83 26.16 -17.55
C ASP A 49 5.92 27.40 -17.54
N VAL A 50 4.66 27.16 -17.15
CA VAL A 50 3.61 28.18 -17.13
C VAL A 50 3.34 28.77 -15.73
N ALA A 51 4.16 28.44 -14.74
CA ALA A 51 3.96 28.94 -13.36
C ALA A 51 4.18 30.46 -13.28
N THR A 52 5.17 30.96 -14.04
CA THR A 52 5.54 32.36 -14.09
C THR A 52 5.57 32.82 -15.55
N GLY A 53 4.63 33.57 -15.97
CA GLY A 53 4.58 34.05 -17.35
C GLY A 53 3.52 35.12 -17.52
N THR A 54 3.46 35.66 -18.75
CA THR A 54 2.47 36.68 -19.12
C THR A 54 1.55 36.13 -20.19
N LEU A 55 0.25 36.37 -20.02
CA LEU A 55 -0.76 35.91 -20.98
C LEU A 55 -0.66 36.66 -22.29
N VAL A 56 -0.68 35.93 -23.40
CA VAL A 56 -0.73 36.42 -24.78
C VAL A 56 -1.82 35.69 -25.54
N ASN A 57 -2.35 36.22 -26.62
CA ASN A 57 -3.42 35.64 -27.44
C ASN A 57 -4.67 35.19 -26.60
N SER A 58 -4.90 35.88 -25.49
CA SER A 58 -5.90 35.51 -24.46
C SER A 58 -6.96 36.61 -24.22
N GLY A 59 -7.19 37.45 -25.20
CA GLY A 59 -8.22 38.50 -25.16
C GLY A 59 -8.04 39.47 -23.99
N PHE A 60 -9.04 39.58 -23.12
CA PHE A 60 -9.04 40.50 -21.98
C PHE A 60 -8.03 40.15 -20.88
N LEU A 61 -7.35 39.02 -20.98
CA LEU A 61 -6.30 38.58 -20.07
C LEU A 61 -4.89 38.92 -20.55
N ASN A 62 -4.73 39.41 -21.79
CA ASN A 62 -3.44 39.73 -22.35
C ASN A 62 -2.67 40.71 -21.44
N GLY A 63 -1.36 40.45 -21.30
CA GLY A 63 -0.47 41.26 -20.49
C GLY A 63 -0.52 41.04 -18.99
N LEU A 64 -1.43 40.22 -18.50
CA LEU A 64 -1.49 39.88 -17.09
C LEU A 64 -0.51 38.73 -16.76
N SER A 65 -0.02 38.74 -15.53
CA SER A 65 0.66 37.57 -14.99
C SER A 65 -0.29 36.35 -14.95
N VAL A 66 0.24 35.12 -14.99
CA VAL A 66 -0.58 33.90 -14.88
C VAL A 66 -1.43 33.91 -13.59
N VAL A 67 -0.87 34.41 -12.49
CA VAL A 67 -1.60 34.50 -11.20
C VAL A 67 -2.78 35.49 -11.28
N ASP A 68 -2.54 36.68 -11.83
CA ASP A 68 -3.58 37.69 -11.94
C ASP A 68 -4.64 37.34 -12.99
N ALA A 69 -4.21 36.70 -14.07
CA ALA A 69 -5.10 36.19 -15.11
C ALA A 69 -6.06 35.12 -14.58
N LYS A 70 -5.58 34.20 -13.73
CA LYS A 70 -6.44 33.20 -13.07
C LYS A 70 -7.50 33.87 -12.20
N LYS A 71 -7.11 34.81 -11.35
CA LYS A 71 -8.05 35.56 -10.50
C LYS A 71 -9.10 36.30 -11.35
N LYS A 72 -8.67 37.04 -12.35
CA LYS A 72 -9.54 37.77 -13.23
C LYS A 72 -10.49 36.88 -14.02
N MET A 73 -10.04 35.73 -14.49
CA MET A 73 -10.87 34.74 -15.18
C MET A 73 -11.96 34.17 -14.24
N ILE A 74 -11.59 33.80 -13.01
CA ILE A 74 -12.54 33.31 -12.00
C ILE A 74 -13.61 34.35 -11.74
N THR A 75 -13.21 35.58 -11.44
CA THR A 75 -14.18 36.72 -11.25
C THR A 75 -15.10 36.87 -12.44
N TRP A 76 -14.55 36.85 -13.67
CA TRP A 76 -15.37 36.97 -14.89
C TRP A 76 -16.38 35.80 -15.03
N LEU A 77 -15.96 34.56 -14.70
CA LEU A 77 -16.86 33.40 -14.73
C LEU A 77 -17.99 33.51 -13.74
N GLU A 78 -17.72 34.04 -12.53
CA GLU A 78 -18.71 34.23 -11.48
C GLU A 78 -19.71 35.36 -11.86
N GLU A 79 -19.20 36.50 -12.32
CA GLU A 79 -20.02 37.64 -12.77
C GLU A 79 -20.94 37.30 -13.94
N ASN A 80 -20.51 36.35 -14.80
CA ASN A 80 -21.31 35.92 -15.96
C ASN A 80 -22.12 34.64 -15.69
N GLY A 81 -22.16 34.14 -14.45
CA GLY A 81 -22.89 32.91 -14.08
C GLY A 81 -22.44 31.63 -14.80
N LYS A 82 -21.18 31.59 -15.24
CA LYS A 82 -20.60 30.47 -16.03
C LYS A 82 -19.72 29.52 -15.22
N GLY A 83 -19.33 29.92 -14.02
CA GLY A 83 -18.48 29.12 -13.15
C GLY A 83 -18.31 29.75 -11.78
N ARG A 84 -17.59 29.14 -10.91
CA ARG A 84 -17.24 29.61 -9.57
C ARG A 84 -15.86 29.12 -9.16
N ASP A 85 -15.25 29.79 -8.20
CA ASP A 85 -14.06 29.29 -7.53
C ASP A 85 -14.34 27.97 -6.83
N LYS A 86 -13.40 27.03 -6.92
CA LYS A 86 -13.50 25.74 -6.27
C LYS A 86 -12.14 25.32 -5.73
N VAL A 87 -12.06 25.11 -4.44
CA VAL A 87 -10.89 24.52 -3.80
C VAL A 87 -10.90 23.01 -4.03
N ASN A 88 -9.86 22.50 -4.67
CA ASN A 88 -9.64 21.08 -4.83
C ASN A 88 -8.49 20.64 -3.92
N TYR A 89 -8.74 19.61 -3.11
CA TYR A 89 -7.70 19.01 -2.28
C TYR A 89 -6.85 18.05 -3.11
N LYS A 90 -5.54 17.97 -2.81
CA LYS A 90 -4.63 17.02 -3.48
C LYS A 90 -4.98 15.57 -3.14
N LEU A 91 -5.46 15.30 -1.93
CA LEU A 91 -5.93 14.00 -1.52
C LEU A 91 -7.30 13.76 -2.16
N ARG A 92 -7.42 12.67 -2.91
CA ARG A 92 -8.69 12.26 -3.52
C ARG A 92 -9.60 11.64 -2.47
N ASP A 93 -10.92 11.74 -2.70
CA ASP A 93 -11.89 11.06 -1.87
C ASP A 93 -11.63 9.54 -1.88
N TRP A 94 -11.76 8.95 -0.72
CA TRP A 94 -11.69 7.50 -0.61
C TRP A 94 -13.04 6.89 -0.95
N VAL A 95 -13.15 6.36 -2.17
CA VAL A 95 -14.28 5.52 -2.56
C VAL A 95 -14.04 4.12 -2.01
N PHE A 96 -14.69 3.78 -0.91
CA PHE A 96 -14.51 2.49 -0.22
C PHE A 96 -15.41 1.38 -0.75
N SER A 97 -16.49 1.69 -1.46
CA SER A 97 -17.41 0.70 -2.05
C SER A 97 -16.78 -0.01 -3.26
N ARG A 98 -17.05 -1.30 -3.41
CA ARG A 98 -16.58 -2.14 -4.50
C ARG A 98 -17.65 -3.11 -4.94
N GLN A 99 -17.65 -3.45 -6.22
CA GLN A 99 -18.48 -4.47 -6.86
C GLN A 99 -17.92 -5.87 -6.59
N ARG A 100 -17.83 -6.24 -5.30
CA ARG A 100 -17.28 -7.52 -4.83
C ARG A 100 -18.19 -8.14 -3.78
N TYR A 101 -18.27 -9.48 -3.75
CA TYR A 101 -19.03 -10.18 -2.73
C TYR A 101 -18.33 -10.13 -1.37
N TRP A 102 -17.03 -10.44 -1.33
CA TRP A 102 -16.24 -10.48 -0.09
C TRP A 102 -15.93 -9.08 0.42
N GLY A 103 -16.66 -8.67 1.43
CA GLY A 103 -16.54 -7.39 2.12
C GLY A 103 -17.72 -7.17 3.04
N GLU A 104 -17.64 -6.20 3.95
CA GLU A 104 -18.76 -5.79 4.80
C GLU A 104 -19.86 -5.19 3.92
N PRO A 105 -21.12 -5.66 4.04
CA PRO A 105 -22.24 -5.07 3.31
C PRO A 105 -22.52 -3.65 3.83
N ILE A 106 -22.88 -2.75 2.93
CA ILE A 106 -23.20 -1.37 3.27
C ILE A 106 -24.66 -1.32 3.73
N PRO A 107 -24.97 -0.91 4.98
CA PRO A 107 -26.31 -0.94 5.53
C PRO A 107 -27.18 0.23 5.04
N MET A 108 -27.32 0.37 3.71
CA MET A 108 -28.09 1.41 3.05
C MET A 108 -29.10 0.81 2.08
N VAL A 109 -30.19 1.51 1.92
CA VAL A 109 -31.21 1.18 0.91
C VAL A 109 -31.58 2.41 0.09
N HIS A 110 -31.84 2.23 -1.19
CA HIS A 110 -32.34 3.26 -2.07
C HIS A 110 -33.86 3.11 -2.28
N CYS A 111 -34.58 4.20 -2.07
CA CYS A 111 -36.01 4.31 -2.30
C CYS A 111 -36.28 5.43 -3.30
N ASP A 112 -37.08 5.18 -4.34
CA ASP A 112 -37.37 6.18 -5.36
C ASP A 112 -38.03 7.44 -4.80
N LYS A 113 -38.75 7.33 -3.66
CA LYS A 113 -39.40 8.46 -2.99
C LYS A 113 -38.49 9.19 -2.01
N CYS A 114 -37.67 8.43 -1.24
CA CYS A 114 -36.93 8.98 -0.10
C CYS A 114 -35.41 9.12 -0.39
N GLY A 115 -34.93 8.61 -1.52
CA GLY A 115 -33.49 8.50 -1.81
C GLY A 115 -32.79 7.46 -0.92
N TRP A 116 -31.51 7.63 -0.72
CA TRP A 116 -30.70 6.75 0.16
C TRP A 116 -31.10 6.89 1.62
N GLN A 117 -31.38 5.76 2.27
CA GLN A 117 -31.76 5.69 3.68
C GLN A 117 -30.90 4.66 4.39
N PRO A 118 -30.40 4.94 5.63
CA PRO A 118 -29.71 3.94 6.43
C PRO A 118 -30.71 2.89 6.94
N LEU A 119 -30.24 1.65 7.06
CA LEU A 119 -31.00 0.62 7.75
C LEU A 119 -31.08 0.94 9.24
N PRO A 120 -32.18 0.60 9.93
CA PRO A 120 -32.29 0.77 11.38
C PRO A 120 -31.30 -0.18 12.12
N GLU A 121 -30.77 0.26 13.25
CA GLU A 121 -29.83 -0.51 14.07
C GLU A 121 -30.37 -1.90 14.43
N SER A 122 -31.68 -2.03 14.64
CA SER A 122 -32.33 -3.30 14.93
C SER A 122 -32.23 -4.35 13.82
N SER A 123 -31.86 -3.97 12.61
CA SER A 123 -31.63 -4.86 11.46
C SER A 123 -30.15 -5.27 11.29
N LEU A 124 -29.28 -4.81 12.17
CA LEU A 124 -27.87 -5.16 12.15
C LEU A 124 -27.59 -6.40 13.05
N PRO A 125 -26.61 -7.22 12.70
CA PRO A 125 -25.74 -7.12 11.53
C PRO A 125 -26.47 -7.46 10.22
N LEU A 126 -26.22 -6.66 9.17
CA LEU A 126 -26.63 -7.01 7.82
C LEU A 126 -25.70 -8.11 7.30
N THR A 127 -26.27 -9.28 7.03
CA THR A 127 -25.50 -10.44 6.54
C THR A 127 -25.58 -10.55 5.02
N LEU A 128 -24.49 -11.02 4.41
CA LEU A 128 -24.49 -11.36 2.99
C LEU A 128 -25.33 -12.62 2.73
N PRO A 129 -26.02 -12.72 1.58
CA PRO A 129 -26.70 -13.95 1.19
C PRO A 129 -25.67 -15.02 0.83
N ASP A 130 -26.01 -16.28 1.04
CA ASP A 130 -25.18 -17.39 0.58
C ASP A 130 -25.28 -17.51 -0.95
N ILE A 131 -24.17 -17.35 -1.66
CA ILE A 131 -24.10 -17.37 -3.12
C ILE A 131 -22.96 -18.26 -3.60
N THR A 132 -23.09 -18.77 -4.83
CA THR A 132 -22.08 -19.64 -5.47
C THR A 132 -21.32 -18.95 -6.61
N ASP A 133 -21.84 -17.84 -7.12
CA ASP A 133 -21.22 -17.06 -8.21
C ASP A 133 -20.78 -15.69 -7.64
N PHE A 134 -19.47 -15.52 -7.53
CA PHE A 134 -18.82 -14.34 -6.92
C PHE A 134 -18.25 -13.36 -7.95
N GLU A 135 -18.33 -13.68 -9.24
CA GLU A 135 -17.77 -12.82 -10.27
C GLU A 135 -18.67 -11.60 -10.53
N PRO A 136 -18.09 -10.43 -10.78
CA PRO A 136 -18.85 -9.27 -11.25
C PRO A 136 -19.61 -9.59 -12.55
N GLY A 137 -20.73 -8.93 -12.75
CA GLY A 137 -21.47 -9.05 -14.02
C GLY A 137 -20.70 -8.52 -15.22
N PRO A 138 -21.14 -8.80 -16.46
CA PRO A 138 -20.49 -8.34 -17.69
C PRO A 138 -20.32 -6.82 -17.77
N ASP A 139 -21.24 -6.07 -17.16
CA ASP A 139 -21.22 -4.60 -17.09
C ASP A 139 -20.48 -4.07 -15.86
N GLY A 140 -19.76 -4.93 -15.11
CA GLY A 140 -19.11 -4.57 -13.86
C GLY A 140 -20.07 -4.46 -12.67
N GLU A 141 -21.29 -4.93 -12.79
CA GLU A 141 -22.28 -4.95 -11.70
C GLU A 141 -21.85 -5.90 -10.58
N SER A 142 -22.15 -5.51 -9.34
CA SER A 142 -21.85 -6.34 -8.17
C SER A 142 -22.50 -7.73 -8.26
N PRO A 143 -21.82 -8.81 -7.83
CA PRO A 143 -22.44 -10.14 -7.74
C PRO A 143 -23.74 -10.12 -6.93
N LEU A 144 -23.85 -9.31 -5.90
CA LEU A 144 -25.06 -9.18 -5.07
C LEU A 144 -26.27 -8.65 -5.84
N ALA A 145 -26.06 -7.80 -6.84
CA ALA A 145 -27.14 -7.21 -7.64
C ALA A 145 -28.01 -8.25 -8.38
N ARG A 146 -27.43 -9.45 -8.64
CA ARG A 146 -28.13 -10.56 -9.26
C ARG A 146 -29.08 -11.30 -8.31
N HIS A 147 -28.90 -11.17 -7.00
CA HIS A 147 -29.70 -11.81 -5.96
C HIS A 147 -30.94 -10.98 -5.59
N LYS A 148 -31.93 -10.98 -6.49
CA LYS A 148 -33.11 -10.11 -6.42
C LYS A 148 -33.88 -10.21 -5.11
N ASP A 149 -33.91 -11.40 -4.49
CA ASP A 149 -34.61 -11.61 -3.21
C ASP A 149 -33.89 -10.92 -2.04
N TRP A 150 -32.55 -10.89 -2.07
CA TRP A 150 -31.76 -10.15 -1.09
C TRP A 150 -31.77 -8.65 -1.37
N VAL A 151 -31.71 -8.23 -2.62
CA VAL A 151 -31.69 -6.82 -3.03
C VAL A 151 -32.99 -6.11 -2.68
N LYS A 152 -34.15 -6.74 -2.93
CA LYS A 152 -35.45 -6.15 -2.65
C LYS A 152 -35.73 -6.03 -1.16
N THR A 153 -36.21 -4.88 -0.73
CA THR A 153 -36.51 -4.59 0.68
C THR A 153 -37.56 -3.50 0.79
N THR A 154 -37.84 -3.08 2.01
CA THR A 154 -38.74 -1.96 2.31
C THR A 154 -37.95 -0.75 2.81
N CYS A 155 -38.38 0.43 2.41
CA CYS A 155 -37.80 1.68 2.88
C CYS A 155 -38.11 1.90 4.35
N PRO A 156 -37.10 2.09 5.23
CA PRO A 156 -37.33 2.32 6.65
C PRO A 156 -38.01 3.67 6.95
N CYS A 157 -37.97 4.61 6.00
CA CYS A 157 -38.58 5.93 6.15
C CYS A 157 -40.07 5.92 5.79
N CYS A 158 -40.46 5.37 4.61
CA CYS A 158 -41.85 5.48 4.12
C CYS A 158 -42.59 4.13 4.01
N GLY A 159 -41.92 3.00 4.29
CA GLY A 159 -42.50 1.66 4.17
C GLY A 159 -42.73 1.19 2.72
N GLY A 160 -42.37 1.98 1.72
CA GLY A 160 -42.49 1.63 0.31
C GLY A 160 -41.39 0.70 -0.19
N PRO A 161 -41.46 0.26 -1.46
CA PRO A 161 -40.40 -0.55 -2.05
C PRO A 161 -39.04 0.17 -2.03
N ALA A 162 -37.98 -0.60 -1.77
CA ALA A 162 -36.62 -0.12 -1.81
C ALA A 162 -35.65 -1.24 -2.26
N THR A 163 -34.45 -0.87 -2.62
CA THR A 163 -33.36 -1.78 -3.01
C THR A 163 -32.17 -1.60 -2.10
N ARG A 164 -31.57 -2.70 -1.61
CA ARG A 164 -30.31 -2.65 -0.84
C ARG A 164 -29.16 -2.20 -1.73
N GLU A 165 -28.20 -1.52 -1.11
CA GLU A 165 -26.89 -1.32 -1.71
C GLU A 165 -26.24 -2.67 -1.98
N THR A 166 -25.69 -2.84 -3.18
CA THR A 166 -25.09 -4.10 -3.63
C THR A 166 -23.57 -4.08 -3.64
N ASP A 167 -22.96 -2.92 -3.49
CA ASP A 167 -21.53 -2.82 -3.25
C ASP A 167 -21.19 -3.24 -1.81
N THR A 168 -19.95 -3.66 -1.61
CA THR A 168 -19.42 -3.99 -0.29
C THR A 168 -18.21 -3.11 0.05
N MET A 169 -17.76 -3.17 1.29
CA MET A 169 -16.57 -2.49 1.79
C MET A 169 -15.43 -3.51 2.01
N PRO A 170 -14.72 -3.98 0.96
CA PRO A 170 -13.69 -5.00 1.13
C PRO A 170 -12.36 -4.42 1.61
N GLN A 171 -11.49 -5.30 2.12
CA GLN A 171 -10.08 -5.05 2.42
C GLN A 171 -9.85 -3.88 3.39
N TRP A 172 -9.53 -2.68 2.86
CA TRP A 172 -9.07 -1.55 3.65
C TRP A 172 -10.14 -0.95 4.58
N ALA A 173 -11.41 -1.16 4.30
CA ALA A 173 -12.47 -0.71 5.18
C ALA A 173 -12.46 -1.51 6.50
N GLY A 174 -12.58 -2.83 6.43
CA GLY A 174 -12.53 -3.70 7.60
C GLY A 174 -11.18 -3.65 8.31
N SER A 175 -10.07 -3.66 7.55
CA SER A 175 -8.74 -3.57 8.14
C SER A 175 -8.42 -2.23 8.81
N SER A 176 -9.22 -1.19 8.55
CA SER A 176 -8.98 0.15 9.11
C SER A 176 -9.26 0.26 10.61
N TRP A 177 -9.94 -0.70 11.21
CA TRP A 177 -10.34 -0.63 12.62
C TRP A 177 -10.17 -1.94 13.40
N TYR A 178 -9.58 -3.00 12.80
CA TYR A 178 -9.41 -4.30 13.45
C TYR A 178 -8.67 -4.22 14.79
N PHE A 179 -7.67 -3.35 14.91
CA PHE A 179 -6.87 -3.20 16.12
C PHE A 179 -7.69 -2.66 17.30
N LEU A 180 -8.73 -1.87 17.03
CA LEU A 180 -9.68 -1.44 18.07
C LEU A 180 -10.51 -2.64 18.57
N ARG A 181 -10.98 -3.47 17.64
CA ARG A 181 -11.75 -4.67 17.99
C ARG A 181 -10.93 -5.70 18.76
N TYR A 182 -9.63 -5.78 18.50
CA TYR A 182 -8.71 -6.66 19.23
C TYR A 182 -8.57 -6.28 20.72
N MET A 183 -8.81 -5.02 21.07
CA MET A 183 -8.77 -4.58 22.48
C MET A 183 -9.88 -5.19 23.32
N ASP A 184 -11.04 -5.48 22.69
CA ASP A 184 -12.18 -6.15 23.34
C ASP A 184 -13.01 -6.94 22.32
N PRO A 185 -12.55 -8.13 21.91
CA PRO A 185 -13.17 -8.91 20.84
C PRO A 185 -14.56 -9.44 21.17
N HIS A 186 -14.95 -9.46 22.45
CA HIS A 186 -16.23 -9.98 22.92
C HIS A 186 -17.27 -8.89 23.22
N CYS A 187 -16.92 -7.62 23.10
CA CYS A 187 -17.85 -6.51 23.25
C CYS A 187 -18.97 -6.60 22.20
N LYS A 188 -20.24 -6.57 22.65
CA LYS A 188 -21.41 -6.70 21.76
C LYS A 188 -22.05 -5.35 21.42
N ASP A 189 -21.83 -4.34 22.25
CA ASP A 189 -22.58 -3.09 22.21
C ASP A 189 -21.78 -1.95 21.55
N ALA A 190 -20.48 -2.14 21.35
CA ALA A 190 -19.57 -1.14 20.75
C ALA A 190 -18.42 -1.80 20.01
N ILE A 191 -17.55 -1.02 19.39
CA ILE A 191 -16.28 -1.47 18.76
C ILE A 191 -15.41 -2.20 19.80
N ALA A 192 -15.29 -1.63 21.00
CA ALA A 192 -14.70 -2.19 22.19
C ALA A 192 -15.27 -1.45 23.41
N SER A 193 -15.15 -1.98 24.63
CA SER A 193 -15.54 -1.28 25.84
C SER A 193 -14.70 0.00 26.01
N LYS A 194 -15.28 1.00 26.67
CA LYS A 194 -14.59 2.27 26.91
C LYS A 194 -13.33 2.06 27.73
N GLU A 195 -13.39 1.21 28.73
CA GLU A 195 -12.26 0.87 29.62
C GLU A 195 -11.11 0.24 28.83
N ALA A 196 -11.42 -0.68 27.89
CA ALA A 196 -10.41 -1.30 27.04
C ALA A 196 -9.78 -0.30 26.08
N LEU A 197 -10.58 0.59 25.47
CA LEU A 197 -10.09 1.64 24.60
C LEU A 197 -9.21 2.66 25.36
N GLU A 198 -9.60 3.08 26.54
CA GLU A 198 -8.80 4.01 27.37
C GLU A 198 -7.48 3.39 27.83
N TYR A 199 -7.43 2.08 28.03
CA TYR A 199 -6.23 1.38 28.47
C TYR A 199 -5.27 1.04 27.33
N TRP A 200 -5.76 0.52 26.21
CA TRP A 200 -4.95 -0.02 25.12
C TRP A 200 -4.69 0.97 23.97
N SER A 201 -5.41 2.08 23.89
CA SER A 201 -5.28 3.05 22.79
C SER A 201 -4.60 4.33 23.28
N PRO A 202 -3.78 4.99 22.45
CA PRO A 202 -3.35 4.56 21.11
C PRO A 202 -2.37 3.38 21.16
N VAL A 203 -2.29 2.60 20.07
CA VAL A 203 -1.36 1.46 19.97
C VAL A 203 0.09 1.94 20.16
N ASP A 204 0.82 1.32 21.07
CA ASP A 204 2.17 1.77 21.46
C ASP A 204 3.17 1.66 20.31
N TRP A 205 3.13 0.52 19.59
CA TRP A 205 4.06 0.25 18.51
C TRP A 205 3.40 -0.54 17.37
N TYR A 206 3.37 0.04 16.19
CA TYR A 206 2.72 -0.52 15.01
C TYR A 206 3.74 -0.86 13.91
N ASN A 207 3.90 -2.16 13.64
CA ASN A 207 4.83 -2.66 12.64
C ASN A 207 4.08 -3.07 11.36
N GLY A 208 4.61 -2.71 10.20
CA GLY A 208 4.02 -3.10 8.92
C GLY A 208 4.89 -2.72 7.74
N GLY A 209 4.60 -3.29 6.58
CA GLY A 209 5.32 -3.03 5.35
C GLY A 209 5.25 -1.57 4.89
N MET A 210 6.28 -1.13 4.19
CA MET A 210 6.38 0.24 3.66
C MET A 210 5.23 0.56 2.69
N GLU A 211 4.74 -0.43 1.94
CA GLU A 211 3.61 -0.30 1.01
C GLU A 211 2.33 0.20 1.67
N HIS A 212 2.14 -0.10 2.95
CA HIS A 212 0.95 0.32 3.69
C HIS A 212 0.95 1.79 4.09
N THR A 213 2.03 2.53 3.85
CA THR A 213 2.09 3.98 4.14
C THR A 213 1.00 4.75 3.40
N THR A 214 0.71 4.38 2.16
CA THR A 214 -0.32 4.99 1.31
C THR A 214 -1.60 4.14 1.18
N LEU A 215 -1.69 3.02 1.87
CA LEU A 215 -2.82 2.09 1.85
C LEU A 215 -3.44 2.00 3.25
N HIS A 216 -3.21 0.89 3.95
CA HIS A 216 -3.82 0.63 5.26
C HIS A 216 -3.60 1.76 6.28
N LEU A 217 -2.38 2.28 6.41
CA LEU A 217 -2.08 3.32 7.40
C LEU A 217 -2.82 4.63 7.12
N LEU A 218 -2.98 5.00 5.84
CA LEU A 218 -3.74 6.18 5.45
C LEU A 218 -5.21 6.00 5.80
N TYR A 219 -5.81 4.86 5.45
CA TYR A 219 -7.23 4.60 5.66
C TYR A 219 -7.57 4.38 7.13
N SER A 220 -6.74 3.64 7.87
CA SER A 220 -6.96 3.41 9.29
C SER A 220 -6.85 4.70 10.11
N ARG A 221 -5.91 5.57 9.75
CA ARG A 221 -5.79 6.89 10.40
C ARG A 221 -6.97 7.80 10.07
N PHE A 222 -7.45 7.81 8.82
CA PHE A 222 -8.66 8.55 8.44
C PHE A 222 -9.89 8.05 9.21
N TRP A 223 -10.08 6.72 9.26
CA TRP A 223 -11.18 6.11 9.98
C TRP A 223 -11.13 6.37 11.49
N HIS A 224 -9.94 6.30 12.07
CA HIS A 224 -9.73 6.58 13.49
C HIS A 224 -10.04 8.04 13.84
N LYS A 225 -9.64 8.99 13.01
CA LYS A 225 -9.98 10.42 13.20
C LYS A 225 -11.49 10.66 13.13
N PHE A 226 -12.19 10.01 12.22
CA PHE A 226 -13.64 10.04 12.18
C PHE A 226 -14.26 9.47 13.47
N LEU A 227 -13.78 8.33 13.94
CA LEU A 227 -14.25 7.73 15.21
C LEU A 227 -13.95 8.65 16.41
N TYR A 228 -12.85 9.37 16.39
CA TYR A 228 -12.54 10.39 17.41
C TYR A 228 -13.50 11.55 17.36
N ASP A 229 -13.80 12.07 16.18
CA ASP A 229 -14.73 13.20 15.99
C ASP A 229 -16.15 12.89 16.49
N ILE A 230 -16.58 11.64 16.40
CA ILE A 230 -17.88 11.18 16.94
C ILE A 230 -17.79 10.65 18.38
N GLY A 231 -16.62 10.73 19.03
CA GLY A 231 -16.41 10.33 20.42
C GLY A 231 -16.37 8.80 20.68
N ALA A 232 -16.14 8.00 19.63
CA ALA A 232 -16.09 6.55 19.74
C ALA A 232 -14.72 6.01 20.19
N VAL A 233 -13.65 6.80 20.09
CA VAL A 233 -12.30 6.48 20.56
C VAL A 233 -11.70 7.65 21.36
N PRO A 234 -10.79 7.40 22.32
CA PRO A 234 -10.32 8.42 23.27
C PRO A 234 -9.19 9.30 22.73
N SER A 235 -8.51 8.90 21.64
CA SER A 235 -7.34 9.61 21.11
C SER A 235 -7.49 10.00 19.66
N PRO A 236 -6.92 11.15 19.19
CA PRO A 236 -7.03 11.59 17.81
C PRO A 236 -6.11 10.83 16.84
N GLU A 237 -5.13 10.08 17.34
CA GLU A 237 -4.20 9.27 16.53
C GLU A 237 -4.22 7.81 16.98
N PRO A 238 -4.20 6.86 16.02
CA PRO A 238 -4.31 5.43 16.33
C PRO A 238 -3.02 4.82 16.86
N TYR A 239 -1.84 5.36 16.50
CA TYR A 239 -0.53 4.78 16.76
C TYR A 239 0.42 5.79 17.37
N GLN A 240 1.20 5.39 18.39
CA GLN A 240 2.25 6.23 19.00
C GLN A 240 3.56 6.12 18.21
N LYS A 241 3.94 4.91 17.81
CA LYS A 241 5.16 4.64 17.05
C LYS A 241 4.86 3.70 15.89
N ARG A 242 5.44 4.01 14.74
CA ARG A 242 5.37 3.14 13.56
C ARG A 242 6.78 2.77 13.12
N THR A 243 6.98 1.47 12.83
CA THR A 243 8.19 0.95 12.18
C THR A 243 7.80 0.25 10.87
N ALA A 244 8.53 0.53 9.80
CA ALA A 244 8.41 -0.21 8.56
C ALA A 244 9.50 -1.29 8.52
N HIS A 245 9.10 -2.55 8.47
CA HIS A 245 10.08 -3.61 8.20
C HIS A 245 10.58 -3.55 6.77
N GLY A 246 11.82 -4.02 6.57
CA GLY A 246 12.43 -4.17 5.25
C GLY A 246 11.74 -5.26 4.43
N MET A 247 11.99 -5.23 3.14
CA MET A 247 11.45 -6.21 2.19
C MET A 247 12.43 -7.36 1.99
N ILE A 248 11.95 -8.60 2.01
CA ILE A 248 12.74 -9.75 1.60
C ILE A 248 12.75 -9.81 0.07
N LEU A 249 13.97 -9.83 -0.50
CA LEU A 249 14.21 -9.80 -1.94
C LEU A 249 14.63 -11.17 -2.45
N GLY A 250 14.28 -11.46 -3.69
CA GLY A 250 14.67 -12.69 -4.39
C GLY A 250 15.68 -12.43 -5.53
N LEU A 251 16.28 -13.50 -6.03
CA LEU A 251 17.10 -13.43 -7.24
C LEU A 251 16.25 -13.01 -8.44
N ASN A 252 16.80 -12.17 -9.29
CA ASN A 252 16.15 -11.80 -10.55
C ASN A 252 16.51 -12.82 -11.64
N PRO A 253 15.56 -13.64 -12.12
CA PRO A 253 15.84 -14.65 -13.13
C PRO A 253 16.19 -14.05 -14.51
N HIS A 254 15.97 -12.76 -14.71
CA HIS A 254 16.27 -12.05 -15.96
C HIS A 254 17.59 -11.27 -15.91
N SER A 255 18.29 -11.28 -14.77
CA SER A 255 19.62 -10.67 -14.67
C SER A 255 20.69 -11.62 -15.18
N PHE A 256 21.60 -11.12 -15.99
CA PHE A 256 22.67 -11.92 -16.61
C PHE A 256 23.41 -12.82 -15.59
N VAL A 257 23.76 -12.28 -14.44
CA VAL A 257 24.52 -13.00 -13.39
C VAL A 257 23.76 -14.16 -12.75
N ASN A 258 22.44 -14.18 -12.87
CA ASN A 258 21.58 -15.23 -12.30
C ASN A 258 21.12 -16.27 -13.34
N LEU A 259 21.44 -16.05 -14.63
CA LEU A 259 21.12 -17.01 -15.67
C LEU A 259 21.96 -18.29 -15.51
N PRO A 260 21.45 -19.45 -15.95
CA PRO A 260 22.24 -20.66 -16.07
C PRO A 260 23.52 -20.45 -16.91
N ALA A 261 24.62 -21.14 -16.57
CA ALA A 261 25.89 -20.95 -17.25
C ALA A 261 25.81 -21.16 -18.77
N GLU A 262 24.99 -22.11 -19.22
CA GLU A 262 24.74 -22.35 -20.65
C GLU A 262 24.09 -21.15 -21.35
N GLU A 263 23.15 -20.49 -20.69
CA GLU A 263 22.50 -19.29 -21.24
C GLU A 263 23.46 -18.09 -21.25
N GLN A 264 24.28 -17.93 -20.21
CA GLN A 264 25.31 -16.88 -20.18
C GLN A 264 26.30 -17.08 -21.34
N GLU A 265 26.80 -18.31 -21.56
CA GLU A 265 27.72 -18.62 -22.68
C GLU A 265 27.06 -18.36 -24.04
N LYS A 266 25.78 -18.70 -24.22
CA LYS A 266 25.04 -18.44 -25.43
C LYS A 266 24.96 -16.94 -25.71
N LEU A 267 24.58 -16.15 -24.70
CA LEU A 267 24.49 -14.69 -24.82
C LEU A 267 25.86 -14.04 -25.08
N LEU A 268 26.91 -14.54 -24.43
CA LEU A 268 28.28 -14.04 -24.70
C LEU A 268 28.73 -14.33 -26.13
N LYS A 269 28.39 -15.48 -26.69
CA LYS A 269 28.67 -15.83 -28.11
C LYS A 269 27.86 -14.95 -29.06
N GLU A 270 26.60 -14.68 -28.73
CA GLU A 270 25.69 -13.89 -29.58
C GLU A 270 26.05 -12.39 -29.58
N TYR A 271 26.31 -11.82 -28.39
CA TYR A 271 26.52 -10.36 -28.24
C TYR A 271 27.98 -9.94 -28.06
N GLY A 272 28.92 -10.88 -27.98
CA GLY A 272 30.37 -10.65 -27.95
C GLY A 272 30.92 -10.13 -26.61
N SER A 273 30.09 -9.65 -25.69
CA SER A 273 30.51 -9.22 -24.36
C SER A 273 29.34 -9.26 -23.34
N GLN A 274 29.68 -9.40 -22.06
CA GLN A 274 28.69 -9.37 -20.98
C GLN A 274 27.87 -8.07 -20.99
N LYS A 275 28.52 -6.93 -21.16
CA LYS A 275 27.83 -5.62 -21.20
C LYS A 275 26.80 -5.51 -22.33
N ALA A 276 27.10 -6.08 -23.50
CA ALA A 276 26.15 -6.11 -24.62
C ALA A 276 25.02 -7.11 -24.36
N ALA A 277 25.29 -8.25 -23.75
CA ALA A 277 24.29 -9.21 -23.33
C ALA A 277 23.34 -8.64 -22.25
N GLU A 278 23.88 -7.95 -21.25
CA GLU A 278 23.08 -7.24 -20.21
C GLU A 278 22.16 -6.19 -20.84
N LYS A 279 22.66 -5.43 -21.83
CA LYS A 279 21.85 -4.45 -22.56
C LYS A 279 20.71 -5.10 -23.34
N ALA A 280 20.97 -6.22 -23.99
CA ALA A 280 19.94 -6.99 -24.71
C ALA A 280 18.87 -7.54 -23.77
N LEU A 281 19.26 -8.01 -22.58
CA LEU A 281 18.32 -8.44 -21.53
C LEU A 281 17.47 -7.26 -21.02
N GLU A 282 18.08 -6.08 -20.87
CA GLU A 282 17.37 -4.89 -20.50
C GLU A 282 16.37 -4.44 -21.57
N GLU A 283 16.73 -4.47 -22.84
CA GLU A 283 15.82 -4.18 -23.94
C GLU A 283 14.63 -5.16 -23.98
N LYS A 284 14.85 -6.41 -23.60
CA LYS A 284 13.83 -7.46 -23.58
C LYS A 284 12.93 -7.44 -22.33
N TYR A 285 13.50 -7.22 -21.15
CA TYR A 285 12.81 -7.37 -19.85
C TYR A 285 12.65 -6.06 -19.06
N GLY A 286 13.14 -4.95 -19.61
CA GLY A 286 13.14 -3.64 -18.97
C GLY A 286 14.31 -3.42 -18.03
N GLU A 287 14.38 -2.21 -17.46
CA GLU A 287 15.48 -1.75 -16.59
C GLU A 287 15.74 -2.68 -15.39
N MET A 288 14.72 -3.39 -14.91
CA MET A 288 14.86 -4.34 -13.80
C MET A 288 15.90 -5.44 -14.08
N ALA A 289 16.17 -5.80 -15.35
CA ALA A 289 17.15 -6.84 -15.68
C ALA A 289 18.59 -6.48 -15.25
N ARG A 290 18.88 -5.22 -15.00
CA ARG A 290 20.16 -4.74 -14.45
C ARG A 290 20.38 -5.16 -13.00
N HIS A 291 19.30 -5.41 -12.26
CA HIS A 291 19.37 -5.68 -10.83
C HIS A 291 19.36 -7.19 -10.57
N PRO A 292 20.43 -7.75 -10.01
CA PRO A 292 20.49 -9.20 -9.73
C PRO A 292 19.54 -9.63 -8.62
N ILE A 293 19.09 -8.69 -7.78
CA ILE A 293 18.21 -8.92 -6.64
C ILE A 293 17.04 -7.94 -6.76
N VAL A 294 15.82 -8.47 -6.71
CA VAL A 294 14.57 -7.70 -6.91
C VAL A 294 13.49 -8.17 -5.94
N LYS A 295 12.40 -7.41 -5.87
CA LYS A 295 11.20 -7.83 -5.15
C LYS A 295 10.71 -9.19 -5.66
N MET A 296 10.38 -10.09 -4.72
CA MET A 296 9.75 -11.37 -5.05
C MET A 296 8.36 -11.14 -5.66
N SER A 297 8.07 -11.84 -6.76
CA SER A 297 6.74 -11.84 -7.36
C SER A 297 6.45 -13.17 -8.06
N LYS A 298 5.17 -13.56 -8.09
CA LYS A 298 4.71 -14.77 -8.78
C LYS A 298 5.02 -14.71 -10.28
N SER A 299 4.92 -13.53 -10.88
CA SER A 299 5.19 -13.32 -12.32
C SER A 299 6.65 -13.51 -12.70
N LEU A 300 7.58 -13.30 -11.75
CA LEU A 300 9.01 -13.53 -11.95
C LEU A 300 9.44 -14.97 -11.59
N GLY A 301 8.58 -15.73 -10.92
CA GLY A 301 8.93 -17.09 -10.46
C GLY A 301 10.05 -17.12 -9.41
N ASN A 302 10.35 -16.01 -8.74
CA ASN A 302 11.43 -15.89 -7.77
C ASN A 302 10.94 -15.88 -6.31
N VAL A 303 9.72 -16.35 -6.07
CA VAL A 303 9.11 -16.46 -4.74
C VAL A 303 9.67 -17.68 -4.02
N ILE A 304 9.99 -17.52 -2.75
CA ILE A 304 10.31 -18.63 -1.85
C ILE A 304 9.04 -19.02 -1.10
N ASN A 305 8.65 -20.28 -1.22
CA ASN A 305 7.51 -20.80 -0.50
C ASN A 305 7.89 -21.16 0.95
N PRO A 306 7.27 -20.54 1.97
CA PRO A 306 7.54 -20.84 3.37
C PRO A 306 7.36 -22.33 3.71
N ASP A 307 6.35 -23.00 3.15
CA ASP A 307 6.06 -24.41 3.44
C ASP A 307 7.24 -25.31 3.04
N GLU A 308 7.87 -25.06 1.88
CA GLU A 308 9.04 -25.82 1.43
C GLU A 308 10.25 -25.64 2.37
N VAL A 309 10.42 -24.42 2.90
CA VAL A 309 11.49 -24.14 3.87
C VAL A 309 11.20 -24.81 5.21
N VAL A 310 9.95 -24.78 5.66
CA VAL A 310 9.52 -25.43 6.90
C VAL A 310 9.66 -26.95 6.80
N ASP A 311 9.27 -27.54 5.68
CA ASP A 311 9.41 -28.99 5.45
C ASP A 311 10.87 -29.45 5.45
N GLN A 312 11.78 -28.61 4.93
CA GLN A 312 13.20 -28.95 4.83
C GLN A 312 13.98 -28.67 6.11
N TYR A 313 13.71 -27.56 6.82
CA TYR A 313 14.54 -27.06 7.92
C TYR A 313 13.81 -26.93 9.26
N GLY A 314 12.49 -27.01 9.24
CA GLY A 314 11.64 -26.77 10.41
C GLY A 314 11.25 -25.29 10.57
N ALA A 315 10.10 -25.06 11.20
CA ALA A 315 9.53 -23.73 11.41
C ALA A 315 10.43 -22.83 12.28
N ASP A 316 11.05 -23.39 13.32
CA ASP A 316 11.90 -22.61 14.23
C ASP A 316 13.16 -22.09 13.50
N THR A 317 13.74 -22.90 12.62
CA THR A 317 14.89 -22.51 11.81
C THR A 317 14.53 -21.39 10.84
N MET A 318 13.37 -21.48 10.19
CA MET A 318 12.87 -20.44 9.28
C MET A 318 12.67 -19.12 10.03
N ARG A 319 11.93 -19.14 11.14
CA ARG A 319 11.66 -17.95 11.95
C ARG A 319 12.93 -17.30 12.48
N LEU A 320 13.89 -18.11 12.96
CA LEU A 320 15.19 -17.62 13.40
C LEU A 320 15.97 -16.97 12.25
N TYR A 321 15.93 -17.58 11.07
CA TYR A 321 16.62 -17.05 9.89
C TYR A 321 16.03 -15.71 9.43
N GLU A 322 14.69 -15.57 9.41
CA GLU A 322 14.04 -14.29 9.07
C GLU A 322 14.48 -13.14 10.00
N MET A 323 14.68 -13.43 11.29
CA MET A 323 15.19 -12.44 12.23
C MET A 323 16.71 -12.18 12.12
N PHE A 324 17.45 -13.15 11.57
CA PHE A 324 18.91 -13.10 11.49
C PHE A 324 19.45 -12.49 10.19
N MET A 325 18.68 -12.55 9.09
CA MET A 325 19.16 -12.24 7.75
C MET A 325 19.60 -10.79 7.51
N GLY A 326 19.21 -9.84 8.37
CA GLY A 326 19.59 -8.44 8.22
C GLY A 326 19.00 -7.52 9.28
N ASP A 327 19.20 -6.22 9.09
CA ASP A 327 18.53 -5.19 9.89
C ASP A 327 17.03 -5.20 9.59
N PHE A 328 16.21 -5.09 10.64
CA PHE A 328 14.76 -5.23 10.53
C PHE A 328 14.11 -4.19 9.58
N GLU A 329 14.67 -2.99 9.52
CA GLU A 329 14.13 -1.90 8.69
C GLU A 329 14.72 -1.86 7.27
N GLN A 330 15.71 -2.72 6.97
CA GLN A 330 16.38 -2.75 5.68
C GLN A 330 15.92 -3.92 4.82
N ALA A 331 15.88 -3.70 3.50
CA ALA A 331 15.64 -4.78 2.57
C ALA A 331 16.84 -5.74 2.56
N ALA A 332 16.57 -7.05 2.59
CA ALA A 332 17.60 -8.07 2.62
C ALA A 332 17.34 -9.17 1.58
N PRO A 333 18.38 -9.66 0.86
CA PRO A 333 18.24 -10.76 -0.07
C PRO A 333 18.08 -12.08 0.67
N TRP A 334 17.16 -12.91 0.20
CA TRP A 334 17.03 -14.28 0.67
C TRP A 334 18.25 -15.13 0.24
N GLN A 335 18.87 -15.83 1.19
CA GLN A 335 20.02 -16.72 0.96
C GLN A 335 19.76 -18.07 1.61
N THR A 336 19.29 -19.04 0.84
CA THR A 336 18.95 -20.38 1.33
C THR A 336 20.15 -21.07 2.02
N SER A 337 21.37 -20.85 1.55
CA SER A 337 22.58 -21.40 2.18
C SER A 337 22.81 -20.92 3.63
N ALA A 338 22.34 -19.75 3.99
CA ALA A 338 22.49 -19.20 5.34
C ALA A 338 21.54 -19.85 6.36
N ILE A 339 20.44 -20.45 5.92
CA ILE A 339 19.46 -21.14 6.77
C ILE A 339 20.12 -22.29 7.53
N ALA A 340 20.99 -23.05 6.88
CA ALA A 340 21.71 -24.15 7.51
C ALA A 340 22.57 -23.70 8.71
N GLY A 341 23.01 -22.44 8.75
CA GLY A 341 23.71 -21.87 9.90
C GLY A 341 22.80 -21.70 11.11
N CYS A 342 21.57 -21.25 10.89
CA CYS A 342 20.54 -21.13 11.93
C CYS A 342 20.12 -22.51 12.46
N ASN A 343 19.93 -23.48 11.57
CA ASN A 343 19.62 -24.87 11.97
C ASN A 343 20.70 -25.44 12.91
N ARG A 344 21.98 -25.42 12.49
CA ARG A 344 23.08 -25.85 13.35
C ARG A 344 23.21 -25.12 14.68
N PHE A 345 22.81 -23.86 14.72
CA PHE A 345 22.75 -23.12 15.98
C PHE A 345 21.66 -23.66 16.91
N LEU A 346 20.46 -23.92 16.40
CA LEU A 346 19.37 -24.53 17.17
C LEU A 346 19.73 -25.94 17.67
N ASP A 347 20.34 -26.76 16.83
CA ASP A 347 20.83 -28.07 17.23
C ASP A 347 21.81 -27.99 18.41
N ARG A 348 22.74 -27.03 18.39
CA ARG A 348 23.66 -26.78 19.49
C ARG A 348 22.98 -26.29 20.76
N VAL A 349 21.99 -25.42 20.61
CA VAL A 349 21.17 -24.97 21.77
C VAL A 349 20.43 -26.15 22.39
N TRP A 350 19.82 -27.01 21.56
CA TRP A 350 19.15 -28.22 22.01
C TRP A 350 20.08 -29.16 22.75
N ALA A 351 21.24 -29.39 22.20
CA ALA A 351 22.28 -30.26 22.81
C ALA A 351 22.85 -29.71 24.14
N LEU A 352 22.55 -28.49 24.54
CA LEU A 352 22.94 -27.98 25.86
C LEU A 352 22.22 -28.73 26.98
N SER A 353 21.02 -29.26 26.75
CA SER A 353 20.27 -30.04 27.74
C SER A 353 21.06 -31.24 28.25
N ASP A 354 21.85 -31.89 27.36
CA ASP A 354 22.67 -33.06 27.69
C ASP A 354 23.93 -32.71 28.49
N LYS A 355 24.25 -31.41 28.58
CA LYS A 355 25.42 -30.87 29.27
C LYS A 355 25.10 -30.20 30.61
N LEU A 356 23.84 -30.21 30.99
CA LEU A 356 23.41 -29.66 32.28
C LEU A 356 24.02 -30.48 33.43
N VAL A 357 24.48 -29.76 34.45
CA VAL A 357 25.00 -30.37 35.69
C VAL A 357 24.18 -29.83 36.86
N GLU A 358 24.06 -30.61 37.93
CA GLU A 358 23.44 -30.16 39.16
C GLU A 358 24.27 -29.04 39.79
N GLY A 359 23.59 -27.97 40.25
CA GLY A 359 24.21 -26.80 40.86
C GLY A 359 23.38 -25.56 40.67
N GLU A 360 23.74 -24.49 41.39
CA GLU A 360 23.11 -23.19 41.28
C GLU A 360 24.06 -22.19 40.59
N GLY A 361 23.49 -21.31 39.74
CA GLY A 361 24.24 -20.26 39.06
C GLY A 361 25.02 -20.76 37.84
N TYR A 362 25.96 -19.98 37.38
CA TYR A 362 26.82 -20.29 36.26
C TYR A 362 28.31 -20.39 36.71
N ARG A 363 29.12 -21.03 35.86
CA ARG A 363 30.55 -21.10 36.09
C ARG A 363 31.13 -19.69 36.16
N PRO A 364 32.02 -19.38 37.15
CA PRO A 364 32.62 -18.05 37.31
C PRO A 364 33.26 -17.49 36.04
N ALA A 365 33.84 -18.34 35.21
CA ALA A 365 34.42 -17.97 33.91
C ALA A 365 33.40 -17.46 32.90
N MET A 366 32.11 -17.83 33.04
CA MET A 366 31.05 -17.44 32.15
C MET A 366 30.27 -16.21 32.62
N GLU A 367 30.43 -15.78 33.87
CA GLU A 367 29.62 -14.73 34.48
C GLU A 367 29.65 -13.41 33.71
N THR A 368 30.83 -12.97 33.32
CA THR A 368 31.00 -11.72 32.54
C THR A 368 30.29 -11.83 31.20
N LEU A 369 30.50 -12.92 30.46
CA LEU A 369 29.88 -13.13 29.14
C LEU A 369 28.36 -13.25 29.24
N MET A 370 27.83 -13.92 30.27
CA MET A 370 26.39 -14.02 30.52
C MET A 370 25.76 -12.65 30.70
N HIS A 371 26.32 -11.83 31.61
CA HIS A 371 25.78 -10.50 31.90
C HIS A 371 25.92 -9.54 30.71
N GLN A 372 27.02 -9.61 29.96
CA GLN A 372 27.18 -8.86 28.71
C GLN A 372 26.15 -9.28 27.67
N THR A 373 25.88 -10.58 27.56
CA THR A 373 24.89 -11.12 26.63
C THR A 373 23.48 -10.70 27.00
N ILE A 374 23.08 -10.80 28.28
CA ILE A 374 21.77 -10.33 28.76
C ILE A 374 21.58 -8.85 28.41
N LYS A 375 22.56 -8.01 28.77
CA LYS A 375 22.49 -6.57 28.50
C LYS A 375 22.36 -6.27 27.01
N LYS A 376 23.19 -6.91 26.18
CA LYS A 376 23.21 -6.66 24.75
C LYS A 376 21.94 -7.17 24.07
N VAL A 377 21.52 -8.40 24.35
CA VAL A 377 20.31 -9.00 23.75
C VAL A 377 19.06 -8.21 24.13
N SER A 378 18.92 -7.78 25.40
CA SER A 378 17.79 -6.95 25.81
C SER A 378 17.74 -5.63 25.05
N ALA A 379 18.86 -4.90 24.96
CA ALA A 379 18.91 -3.64 24.21
C ALA A 379 18.69 -3.83 22.70
N ASP A 380 19.21 -4.89 22.12
CA ASP A 380 19.04 -5.20 20.71
C ASP A 380 17.57 -5.56 20.37
N ILE A 381 16.89 -6.31 21.24
CA ILE A 381 15.47 -6.64 21.07
C ILE A 381 14.60 -5.39 21.17
N GLU A 382 14.83 -4.52 22.17
CA GLU A 382 14.13 -3.25 22.30
C GLU A 382 14.35 -2.34 21.08
N GLY A 383 15.54 -2.40 20.48
CA GLY A 383 15.93 -1.64 19.29
C GLY A 383 15.57 -2.31 17.95
N LEU A 384 14.87 -3.47 17.93
CA LEU A 384 14.61 -4.32 16.74
C LEU A 384 15.86 -4.78 15.98
N LYS A 385 17.00 -4.86 16.67
CA LYS A 385 18.26 -5.36 16.11
C LYS A 385 18.39 -6.89 16.32
N MET A 386 17.41 -7.64 15.82
CA MET A 386 17.29 -9.07 16.07
C MET A 386 18.51 -9.85 15.56
N ASN A 387 19.08 -9.44 14.41
CA ASN A 387 20.26 -10.06 13.83
C ASN A 387 21.48 -10.00 14.76
N THR A 388 21.72 -8.88 15.42
CA THR A 388 22.83 -8.72 16.38
C THR A 388 22.56 -9.39 17.72
N ALA A 389 21.31 -9.45 18.17
CA ALA A 389 20.91 -10.25 19.33
C ALA A 389 21.19 -11.74 19.12
N ILE A 390 20.79 -12.29 17.96
CA ILE A 390 21.05 -13.69 17.60
C ILE A 390 22.55 -13.97 17.49
N ALA A 391 23.31 -13.09 16.86
CA ALA A 391 24.78 -13.22 16.79
C ALA A 391 25.44 -13.28 18.18
N GLN A 392 24.94 -12.48 19.12
CA GLN A 392 25.42 -12.50 20.52
C GLN A 392 25.06 -13.82 21.21
N LEU A 393 23.85 -14.35 20.99
CA LEU A 393 23.45 -15.67 21.50
C LEU A 393 24.30 -16.80 20.89
N MET A 394 24.63 -16.72 19.60
CA MET A 394 25.55 -17.67 18.95
C MET A 394 26.95 -17.62 19.59
N THR A 395 27.42 -16.42 19.95
CA THR A 395 28.69 -16.24 20.66
C THR A 395 28.66 -16.90 22.05
N LEU A 396 27.58 -16.72 22.80
CA LEU A 396 27.42 -17.33 24.12
C LEU A 396 27.40 -18.88 24.03
N VAL A 397 26.65 -19.44 23.09
CA VAL A 397 26.55 -20.91 22.91
C VAL A 397 27.86 -21.51 22.47
N ASN A 398 28.72 -20.77 21.78
CA ASN A 398 30.06 -21.26 21.35
C ASN A 398 31.11 -21.23 22.48
N ALA A 399 30.92 -20.45 23.53
CA ALA A 399 31.82 -20.34 24.67
C ALA A 399 31.60 -21.44 25.71
#